data_147272b30cc3aa55757e411244c686d3
#
_entry.id   147272b30cc3aa55757e411244c686d3
#
_cell.length_a   1.000
_cell.length_b   1.000
_cell.length_c   1.000
_cell.angle_alpha   90.00
_cell.angle_beta   90.00
_cell.angle_gamma   90.00
#
_symmetry.space_group_name_H-M   'P 1'
#
loop_
_entity.id
_entity.type
_entity.pdbx_description
1 polymer ?
#
loop_
_entity_poly.entity_id
_entity_poly.type
_entity_poly.pdbx_seq_one_letter_code
_entity_poly.pdbx_strand_id
1 'polypeptide(L)'
;GIEDDIERLYEVAGIGKKRVEKIRDSWEKQKDIKNVMIFLQQYGVSTAYAAKIYRQYGKESIDNVKENPYRLADDIWGIGFKTADGIASKMGYEKNDLRRCKSGISYTLNELSNEGHVYAVEEQLIEAAKKLLEADEEPIRQAIAEMIISENQSVDGLGFHSRSLAHSLGIAEMIISENLIRENEAIYLPPFYHSERGTAKKLLELMKGQGPTLFNMQADIQAIEKASGIRYDEVQIAAIEQAVRSKVMVLTGGPGTGKNTTTQG
;
A
#
# COMPACT_ATOMS: atom_id res chain seq x y z
N GLY A 1 -39.98 16.75 19.57
CA GLY A 1 -38.65 16.20 19.96
C GLY A 1 -37.66 17.33 20.19
N ILE A 2 -36.44 17.04 20.63
CA ILE A 2 -35.40 18.07 20.91
C ILE A 2 -35.11 18.95 19.68
N GLU A 3 -35.38 18.46 18.47
CA GLU A 3 -35.22 19.20 17.21
C GLU A 3 -36.12 20.43 17.10
N ASP A 4 -37.33 20.32 17.60
CA ASP A 4 -38.33 21.39 17.56
C ASP A 4 -38.17 22.38 18.73
N ASP A 5 -37.35 22.03 19.73
CA ASP A 5 -37.30 22.72 21.00
C ASP A 5 -35.91 23.34 21.35
N ILE A 6 -34.92 23.32 20.44
CA ILE A 6 -33.59 23.89 20.70
C ILE A 6 -33.72 25.41 21.03
N GLU A 7 -34.64 26.09 20.39
CA GLU A 7 -34.90 27.52 20.67
C GLU A 7 -35.46 27.76 22.08
N ARG A 8 -36.17 26.79 22.66
CA ARG A 8 -36.62 26.88 24.05
C ARG A 8 -35.49 26.78 25.08
N LEU A 9 -34.31 26.32 24.67
CA LEU A 9 -33.13 26.35 25.54
C LEU A 9 -32.67 27.78 25.85
N TYR A 10 -33.04 28.78 25.02
CA TYR A 10 -32.78 30.20 25.35
C TYR A 10 -33.64 30.70 26.47
N GLU A 11 -34.76 30.06 26.79
CA GLU A 11 -35.69 30.43 27.88
C GLU A 11 -35.21 29.87 29.23
N VAL A 12 -34.22 28.94 29.23
CA VAL A 12 -33.72 28.29 30.45
C VAL A 12 -32.72 29.22 31.16
N ALA A 13 -33.00 29.59 32.37
CA ALA A 13 -32.13 30.42 33.19
C ALA A 13 -30.75 29.75 33.37
N GLY A 14 -29.68 30.49 33.04
CA GLY A 14 -28.29 30.02 33.16
C GLY A 14 -27.71 29.38 31.87
N ILE A 15 -28.47 29.31 30.80
CA ILE A 15 -27.96 28.85 29.47
C ILE A 15 -27.83 30.06 28.55
N GLY A 16 -26.61 30.57 28.40
CA GLY A 16 -26.32 31.68 27.48
C GLY A 16 -26.22 31.23 26.03
N LYS A 17 -26.31 32.18 25.07
CA LYS A 17 -26.30 31.96 23.62
C LYS A 17 -25.17 30.99 23.14
N LYS A 18 -23.94 31.21 23.60
CA LYS A 18 -22.78 30.33 23.26
C LYS A 18 -22.97 28.89 23.68
N ARG A 19 -23.72 28.63 24.75
CA ARG A 19 -23.96 27.28 25.24
C ARG A 19 -25.06 26.58 24.44
N VAL A 20 -26.08 27.32 24.01
CA VAL A 20 -27.13 26.84 23.11
C VAL A 20 -26.53 26.48 21.73
N GLU A 21 -25.66 27.34 21.19
CA GLU A 21 -24.93 27.06 19.93
C GLU A 21 -24.11 25.78 20.02
N LYS A 22 -23.32 25.59 21.10
CA LYS A 22 -22.56 24.36 21.31
C LYS A 22 -23.45 23.09 21.42
N ILE A 23 -24.60 23.22 22.05
CA ILE A 23 -25.57 22.11 22.16
C ILE A 23 -26.13 21.79 20.76
N ARG A 24 -26.49 22.82 19.99
CA ARG A 24 -26.97 22.69 18.61
C ARG A 24 -25.95 21.98 17.75
N ASP A 25 -24.70 22.46 17.71
CA ASP A 25 -23.62 21.89 16.92
C ASP A 25 -23.36 20.41 17.30
N SER A 26 -23.37 20.12 18.61
CA SER A 26 -23.19 18.75 19.10
C SER A 26 -24.34 17.82 18.69
N TRP A 27 -25.56 18.34 18.72
CA TRP A 27 -26.75 17.60 18.33
C TRP A 27 -26.78 17.32 16.82
N GLU A 28 -26.51 18.33 15.99
CA GLU A 28 -26.41 18.17 14.55
C GLU A 28 -25.35 17.16 14.19
N LYS A 29 -24.18 17.24 14.82
CA LYS A 29 -23.12 16.27 14.61
C LYS A 29 -23.53 14.83 14.98
N GLN A 30 -24.23 14.64 16.09
CA GLN A 30 -24.72 13.33 16.49
C GLN A 30 -25.80 12.79 15.54
N LYS A 31 -26.65 13.67 15.02
CA LYS A 31 -27.67 13.33 14.01
C LYS A 31 -27.02 12.87 12.71
N ASP A 32 -26.00 13.61 12.23
CA ASP A 32 -25.24 13.26 11.03
C ASP A 32 -24.56 11.89 11.18
N ILE A 33 -23.88 11.66 12.31
CA ILE A 33 -23.24 10.37 12.62
C ILE A 33 -24.28 9.25 12.61
N LYS A 34 -25.43 9.45 13.24
CA LYS A 34 -26.50 8.46 13.30
C LYS A 34 -27.04 8.13 11.91
N ASN A 35 -27.26 9.14 11.08
CA ASN A 35 -27.73 8.96 9.70
C ASN A 35 -26.73 8.17 8.85
N VAL A 36 -25.45 8.50 8.94
CA VAL A 36 -24.37 7.75 8.28
C VAL A 36 -24.32 6.31 8.76
N MET A 37 -24.43 6.08 10.08
CA MET A 37 -24.45 4.73 10.65
C MET A 37 -25.63 3.91 10.14
N ILE A 38 -26.84 4.47 10.15
CA ILE A 38 -28.05 3.79 9.66
C ILE A 38 -27.91 3.45 8.19
N PHE A 39 -27.47 4.40 7.37
CA PHE A 39 -27.23 4.18 5.94
C PHE A 39 -26.23 3.05 5.71
N LEU A 40 -25.07 3.09 6.34
CA LEU A 40 -24.02 2.10 6.12
C LEU A 40 -24.39 0.71 6.65
N GLN A 41 -25.15 0.62 7.74
CA GLN A 41 -25.64 -0.65 8.29
C GLN A 41 -26.57 -1.38 7.33
N GLN A 42 -27.35 -0.68 6.50
CA GLN A 42 -28.19 -1.28 5.46
C GLN A 42 -27.37 -2.10 4.45
N TYR A 43 -26.09 -1.71 4.24
CA TYR A 43 -25.16 -2.40 3.37
C TYR A 43 -24.20 -3.33 4.12
N GLY A 44 -24.48 -3.59 5.41
CA GLY A 44 -23.73 -4.56 6.23
C GLY A 44 -22.40 -4.03 6.77
N VAL A 45 -22.21 -2.71 6.78
CA VAL A 45 -21.04 -2.07 7.40
C VAL A 45 -21.19 -2.07 8.91
N SER A 46 -20.18 -2.51 9.64
CA SER A 46 -20.17 -2.49 11.11
C SER A 46 -20.17 -1.04 11.65
N THR A 47 -20.66 -0.86 12.88
CA THR A 47 -20.63 0.44 13.55
C THR A 47 -19.22 1.01 13.70
N ALA A 48 -18.21 0.13 13.88
CA ALA A 48 -16.81 0.53 13.98
C ALA A 48 -16.30 1.12 12.65
N TYR A 49 -16.64 0.50 11.52
CA TYR A 49 -16.29 1.03 10.20
C TYR A 49 -17.10 2.29 9.87
N ALA A 50 -18.39 2.34 10.19
CA ALA A 50 -19.20 3.54 9.99
C ALA A 50 -18.64 4.76 10.75
N ALA A 51 -18.13 4.55 11.96
CA ALA A 51 -17.46 5.61 12.72
C ALA A 51 -16.15 6.09 12.07
N LYS A 52 -15.35 5.17 11.47
CA LYS A 52 -14.14 5.52 10.73
C LYS A 52 -14.48 6.30 9.45
N ILE A 53 -15.50 5.86 8.70
CA ILE A 53 -15.99 6.50 7.48
C ILE A 53 -16.45 7.92 7.80
N TYR A 54 -17.24 8.10 8.85
CA TYR A 54 -17.66 9.43 9.27
C TYR A 54 -16.49 10.32 9.71
N ARG A 55 -15.48 9.75 10.37
CA ARG A 55 -14.28 10.51 10.77
C ARG A 55 -13.51 11.02 9.57
N GLN A 56 -13.45 10.22 8.48
CA GLN A 56 -12.74 10.55 7.25
C GLN A 56 -13.49 11.58 6.39
N TYR A 57 -14.78 11.37 6.17
CA TYR A 57 -15.57 12.14 5.19
C TYR A 57 -16.59 13.10 5.83
N GLY A 58 -16.81 13.00 7.13
CA GLY A 58 -17.78 13.86 7.82
C GLY A 58 -19.21 13.73 7.26
N LYS A 59 -19.82 14.87 6.98
CA LYS A 59 -21.18 14.96 6.43
C LYS A 59 -21.30 14.36 5.02
N GLU A 60 -20.21 14.35 4.25
CA GLU A 60 -20.16 13.83 2.88
C GLU A 60 -20.00 12.30 2.82
N SER A 61 -20.01 11.61 3.96
CA SER A 61 -19.80 10.15 4.03
C SER A 61 -20.75 9.37 3.15
N ILE A 62 -22.03 9.72 3.15
CA ILE A 62 -23.06 9.02 2.38
C ILE A 62 -22.85 9.24 0.89
N ASP A 63 -22.58 10.49 0.49
CA ASP A 63 -22.41 10.85 -0.92
C ASP A 63 -21.13 10.24 -1.49
N ASN A 64 -20.02 10.31 -0.77
CA ASN A 64 -18.76 9.68 -1.16
C ASN A 64 -18.91 8.15 -1.34
N VAL A 65 -19.59 7.47 -0.40
CA VAL A 65 -19.79 6.01 -0.51
C VAL A 65 -20.75 5.67 -1.64
N LYS A 66 -21.77 6.48 -1.89
CA LYS A 66 -22.70 6.31 -3.02
C LYS A 66 -22.03 6.55 -4.37
N GLU A 67 -21.12 7.51 -4.45
CA GLU A 67 -20.41 7.85 -5.68
C GLU A 67 -19.39 6.78 -6.04
N ASN A 68 -18.56 6.37 -5.07
CA ASN A 68 -17.54 5.35 -5.26
C ASN A 68 -17.23 4.60 -3.95
N PRO A 69 -17.86 3.44 -3.68
CA PRO A 69 -17.61 2.67 -2.48
C PRO A 69 -16.19 2.09 -2.40
N TYR A 70 -15.48 1.98 -3.54
CA TYR A 70 -14.12 1.44 -3.57
C TYR A 70 -13.09 2.39 -2.96
N ARG A 71 -13.38 3.70 -2.90
CA ARG A 71 -12.56 4.66 -2.16
C ARG A 71 -12.40 4.31 -0.68
N LEU A 72 -13.32 3.54 -0.13
CA LEU A 72 -13.19 3.05 1.25
C LEU A 72 -11.95 2.18 1.46
N ALA A 73 -11.54 1.44 0.41
CA ALA A 73 -10.34 0.60 0.47
C ALA A 73 -9.05 1.44 0.45
N ASP A 74 -9.10 2.61 -0.19
CA ASP A 74 -7.95 3.52 -0.31
C ASP A 74 -7.82 4.43 0.91
N ASP A 75 -8.95 4.96 1.40
CA ASP A 75 -8.97 6.05 2.37
C ASP A 75 -9.11 5.59 3.83
N ILE A 76 -9.54 4.33 4.07
CA ILE A 76 -9.87 3.87 5.43
C ILE A 76 -9.10 2.63 5.84
N TRP A 77 -8.17 2.81 6.73
CA TRP A 77 -7.39 1.71 7.27
C TRP A 77 -8.26 0.58 7.87
N GLY A 78 -8.05 -0.63 7.37
CA GLY A 78 -8.76 -1.86 7.75
C GLY A 78 -9.99 -2.16 6.90
N ILE A 79 -10.32 -1.31 5.90
CA ILE A 79 -11.27 -1.65 4.84
C ILE A 79 -10.46 -1.98 3.59
N GLY A 80 -10.39 -3.26 3.22
CA GLY A 80 -9.78 -3.68 1.97
C GLY A 80 -10.79 -3.83 0.84
N PHE A 81 -10.29 -4.15 -0.36
CA PHE A 81 -11.09 -4.37 -1.57
C PHE A 81 -12.30 -5.28 -1.33
N LYS A 82 -12.12 -6.46 -0.71
CA LYS A 82 -13.21 -7.41 -0.48
C LYS A 82 -14.36 -6.82 0.35
N THR A 83 -14.04 -5.99 1.33
CA THR A 83 -15.05 -5.33 2.15
C THR A 83 -15.78 -4.24 1.36
N ALA A 84 -15.04 -3.42 0.62
CA ALA A 84 -15.59 -2.39 -0.25
C ALA A 84 -16.46 -3.00 -1.36
N ASP A 85 -16.03 -4.09 -1.98
CA ASP A 85 -16.75 -4.83 -3.01
C ASP A 85 -18.06 -5.44 -2.48
N GLY A 86 -18.04 -5.97 -1.24
CA GLY A 86 -19.24 -6.45 -0.57
C GLY A 86 -20.27 -5.35 -0.29
N ILE A 87 -19.81 -4.13 0.01
CA ILE A 87 -20.68 -2.95 0.17
C ILE A 87 -21.24 -2.53 -1.19
N ALA A 88 -20.38 -2.39 -2.19
CA ALA A 88 -20.74 -2.01 -3.55
C ALA A 88 -21.77 -2.96 -4.17
N SER A 89 -21.58 -4.27 -4.02
CA SER A 89 -22.50 -5.30 -4.48
C SER A 89 -23.91 -5.14 -3.87
N LYS A 90 -23.99 -4.88 -2.55
CA LYS A 90 -25.28 -4.63 -1.89
C LYS A 90 -25.92 -3.30 -2.31
N MET A 91 -25.13 -2.35 -2.78
CA MET A 91 -25.60 -1.09 -3.36
C MET A 91 -26.05 -1.22 -4.81
N GLY A 92 -25.90 -2.41 -5.42
CA GLY A 92 -26.30 -2.68 -6.79
C GLY A 92 -25.24 -2.34 -7.85
N TYR A 93 -23.98 -2.21 -7.47
CA TYR A 93 -22.87 -2.08 -8.43
C TYR A 93 -22.70 -3.36 -9.22
N GLU A 94 -22.55 -3.23 -10.52
CA GLU A 94 -22.40 -4.35 -11.43
C GLU A 94 -20.98 -4.93 -11.43
N LYS A 95 -20.84 -6.20 -11.83
CA LYS A 95 -19.55 -6.89 -11.90
C LYS A 95 -18.53 -6.19 -12.81
N ASN A 96 -19.02 -5.58 -13.88
CA ASN A 96 -18.24 -4.89 -14.91
C ASN A 96 -18.07 -3.39 -14.65
N ASP A 97 -18.49 -2.87 -13.49
CA ASP A 97 -18.28 -1.46 -13.15
C ASP A 97 -16.79 -1.12 -13.18
N LEU A 98 -16.44 -0.06 -13.90
CA LEU A 98 -15.04 0.33 -14.12
C LEU A 98 -14.31 0.67 -12.82
N ARG A 99 -15.00 1.26 -11.84
CA ARG A 99 -14.44 1.54 -10.50
C ARG A 99 -14.11 0.25 -9.76
N ARG A 100 -14.97 -0.75 -9.89
CA ARG A 100 -14.72 -2.09 -9.36
C ARG A 100 -13.50 -2.73 -10.01
N CYS A 101 -13.41 -2.67 -11.34
CA CYS A 101 -12.28 -3.22 -12.07
C CYS A 101 -10.97 -2.55 -11.66
N LYS A 102 -10.92 -1.22 -11.56
CA LYS A 102 -9.73 -0.47 -11.12
C LYS A 102 -9.26 -0.90 -9.73
N SER A 103 -10.15 -0.88 -8.74
CA SER A 103 -9.82 -1.29 -7.38
C SER A 103 -9.41 -2.77 -7.30
N GLY A 104 -10.08 -3.63 -8.07
CA GLY A 104 -9.77 -5.05 -8.17
C GLY A 104 -8.41 -5.34 -8.81
N ILE A 105 -8.00 -4.58 -9.83
CA ILE A 105 -6.66 -4.68 -10.44
C ILE A 105 -5.58 -4.31 -9.42
N SER A 106 -5.74 -3.20 -8.70
CA SER A 106 -4.82 -2.81 -7.64
C SER A 106 -4.73 -3.88 -6.56
N TYR A 107 -5.86 -4.45 -6.17
CA TYR A 107 -5.89 -5.55 -5.21
C TYR A 107 -5.17 -6.80 -5.75
N THR A 108 -5.38 -7.17 -7.02
CA THR A 108 -4.70 -8.32 -7.66
C THR A 108 -3.18 -8.15 -7.66
N LEU A 109 -2.69 -6.96 -7.99
CA LEU A 109 -1.26 -6.65 -7.94
C LEU A 109 -0.69 -6.71 -6.51
N ASN A 110 -1.45 -6.25 -5.52
CA ASN A 110 -1.05 -6.37 -4.12
C ASN A 110 -0.97 -7.84 -3.67
N GLU A 111 -1.93 -8.69 -4.05
CA GLU A 111 -1.87 -10.13 -3.75
C GLU A 111 -0.63 -10.78 -4.38
N LEU A 112 -0.33 -10.46 -5.65
CA LEU A 112 0.89 -10.93 -6.30
C LEU A 112 2.16 -10.44 -5.59
N SER A 113 2.13 -9.23 -5.03
CA SER A 113 3.26 -8.70 -4.27
C SER A 113 3.49 -9.45 -2.95
N ASN A 114 2.43 -9.93 -2.31
CA ASN A 114 2.52 -10.78 -1.12
C ASN A 114 3.16 -12.15 -1.45
N GLU A 115 3.06 -12.60 -2.70
CA GLU A 115 3.73 -13.80 -3.22
C GLU A 115 5.20 -13.53 -3.65
N GLY A 116 5.66 -12.28 -3.54
CA GLY A 116 7.04 -11.88 -3.85
C GLY A 116 7.22 -11.30 -5.25
N HIS A 117 6.15 -11.04 -6.00
CA HIS A 117 6.21 -10.41 -7.32
C HIS A 117 6.20 -8.88 -7.20
N VAL A 118 7.08 -8.21 -7.91
CA VAL A 118 7.13 -6.73 -7.95
C VAL A 118 6.34 -6.15 -9.12
N TYR A 119 6.00 -6.97 -10.10
CA TYR A 119 5.17 -6.64 -11.27
C TYR A 119 4.35 -7.84 -11.71
N ALA A 120 3.41 -7.61 -12.59
CA ALA A 120 2.72 -8.66 -13.35
C ALA A 120 2.86 -8.39 -14.86
N VAL A 121 2.98 -9.45 -15.67
CA VAL A 121 2.81 -9.34 -17.14
C VAL A 121 1.33 -9.03 -17.40
N GLU A 122 1.05 -8.07 -18.29
CA GLU A 122 -0.30 -7.55 -18.51
C GLU A 122 -1.35 -8.65 -18.77
N GLU A 123 -1.07 -9.60 -19.63
CA GLU A 123 -2.00 -10.71 -19.92
C GLU A 123 -2.24 -11.61 -18.69
N GLN A 124 -1.21 -11.85 -17.88
CA GLN A 124 -1.35 -12.61 -16.64
C GLN A 124 -2.19 -11.83 -15.59
N LEU A 125 -2.00 -10.50 -15.52
CA LEU A 125 -2.78 -9.64 -14.67
C LEU A 125 -4.26 -9.65 -15.07
N ILE A 126 -4.55 -9.57 -16.37
CA ILE A 126 -5.91 -9.64 -16.91
C ILE A 126 -6.58 -10.95 -16.53
N GLU A 127 -5.92 -12.09 -16.75
CA GLU A 127 -6.46 -13.40 -16.41
C GLU A 127 -6.67 -13.57 -14.90
N ALA A 128 -5.74 -13.09 -14.08
CA ALA A 128 -5.89 -13.11 -12.63
C ALA A 128 -7.06 -12.22 -12.16
N ALA A 129 -7.18 -11.02 -12.72
CA ALA A 129 -8.27 -10.11 -12.42
C ALA A 129 -9.64 -10.64 -12.88
N LYS A 130 -9.74 -11.25 -14.07
CA LYS A 130 -10.96 -11.92 -14.55
C LYS A 130 -11.43 -12.97 -13.58
N LYS A 131 -10.50 -13.83 -13.14
CA LYS A 131 -10.79 -14.89 -12.18
C LYS A 131 -11.24 -14.36 -10.82
N LEU A 132 -10.56 -13.32 -10.33
CA LEU A 132 -10.85 -12.72 -9.03
C LEU A 132 -12.19 -11.99 -9.02
N LEU A 133 -12.43 -11.18 -10.06
CA LEU A 133 -13.57 -10.29 -10.14
C LEU A 133 -14.81 -10.94 -10.77
N GLU A 134 -14.64 -12.09 -11.44
CA GLU A 134 -15.66 -12.69 -12.29
C GLU A 134 -16.26 -11.66 -13.28
N ALA A 135 -15.41 -10.76 -13.77
CA ALA A 135 -15.75 -9.70 -14.72
C ALA A 135 -15.29 -10.05 -16.13
N ASP A 136 -15.87 -9.39 -17.12
CA ASP A 136 -15.48 -9.52 -18.52
C ASP A 136 -14.10 -8.91 -18.77
N GLU A 137 -13.43 -9.35 -19.83
CA GLU A 137 -12.07 -8.93 -20.16
C GLU A 137 -12.00 -7.45 -20.56
N GLU A 138 -12.95 -6.99 -21.37
CA GLU A 138 -12.94 -5.62 -21.91
C GLU A 138 -12.96 -4.52 -20.82
N PRO A 139 -13.83 -4.57 -19.79
CA PRO A 139 -13.78 -3.62 -18.67
C PRO A 139 -12.47 -3.65 -17.91
N ILE A 140 -11.82 -4.82 -17.78
CA ILE A 140 -10.52 -4.95 -17.12
C ILE A 140 -9.42 -4.29 -17.96
N ARG A 141 -9.37 -4.52 -19.28
CA ARG A 141 -8.43 -3.87 -20.18
C ARG A 141 -8.61 -2.36 -20.19
N GLN A 142 -9.86 -1.89 -20.23
CA GLN A 142 -10.18 -0.47 -20.14
C GLN A 142 -9.67 0.12 -18.82
N ALA A 143 -9.93 -0.55 -17.70
CA ALA A 143 -9.47 -0.11 -16.38
C ALA A 143 -7.95 0.01 -16.32
N ILE A 144 -7.20 -1.00 -16.80
CA ILE A 144 -5.73 -0.95 -16.88
C ILE A 144 -5.27 0.24 -17.72
N ALA A 145 -5.87 0.44 -18.89
CA ALA A 145 -5.50 1.55 -19.79
C ALA A 145 -5.72 2.93 -19.14
N GLU A 146 -6.82 3.11 -18.39
CA GLU A 146 -7.12 4.37 -17.68
C GLU A 146 -6.24 4.58 -16.44
N MET A 147 -5.75 3.50 -15.82
CA MET A 147 -4.88 3.58 -14.64
C MET A 147 -3.41 3.83 -15.00
N ILE A 148 -2.98 3.55 -16.23
CA ILE A 148 -1.61 3.77 -16.66
C ILE A 148 -1.32 5.25 -16.77
N ILE A 149 -0.36 5.72 -15.95
CA ILE A 149 0.19 7.06 -16.04
C ILE A 149 1.49 7.07 -16.84
N SER A 150 1.72 8.12 -17.61
CA SER A 150 3.02 8.33 -18.25
C SER A 150 4.10 8.58 -17.19
N GLU A 151 5.30 8.04 -17.43
CA GLU A 151 6.46 8.16 -16.52
C GLU A 151 6.74 9.61 -16.08
N ASN A 152 6.44 10.60 -16.94
CA ASN A 152 6.64 12.02 -16.67
C ASN A 152 5.60 12.64 -15.73
N GLN A 153 4.42 12.02 -15.55
CA GLN A 153 3.37 12.54 -14.66
C GLN A 153 3.49 12.01 -13.23
N SER A 154 4.24 10.94 -13.02
CA SER A 154 4.36 10.29 -11.72
C SER A 154 5.21 11.06 -10.69
N VAL A 155 6.02 12.03 -11.12
CA VAL A 155 6.98 12.72 -10.23
C VAL A 155 6.43 14.03 -9.68
N ASP A 156 5.60 14.75 -10.43
CA ASP A 156 5.18 16.12 -10.08
C ASP A 156 3.78 16.22 -9.44
N GLY A 157 2.95 15.19 -9.52
CA GLY A 157 1.53 15.22 -9.09
C GLY A 157 1.25 14.69 -7.68
N LEU A 158 2.14 13.89 -7.11
CA LEU A 158 2.00 13.40 -5.73
C LEU A 158 2.69 14.38 -4.78
N GLY A 159 1.92 15.29 -4.22
CA GLY A 159 2.40 16.30 -3.28
C GLY A 159 3.29 15.69 -2.20
N PHE A 160 4.41 16.36 -1.95
CA PHE A 160 5.48 16.02 -0.98
C PHE A 160 4.98 15.67 0.44
N HIS A 161 3.72 16.02 0.76
CA HIS A 161 3.09 15.79 2.06
C HIS A 161 2.68 14.32 2.31
N SER A 162 2.30 13.57 1.27
CA SER A 162 1.93 12.15 1.41
C SER A 162 3.15 11.24 1.66
N ARG A 163 4.31 11.57 1.09
CA ARG A 163 5.55 10.79 1.24
C ARG A 163 6.12 10.84 2.66
N SER A 164 6.04 11.99 3.32
CA SER A 164 6.59 12.17 4.67
C SER A 164 5.80 11.41 5.73
N LEU A 165 4.47 11.36 5.60
CA LEU A 165 3.59 10.65 6.52
C LEU A 165 3.63 9.13 6.32
N ALA A 166 3.66 8.65 5.08
CA ALA A 166 3.76 7.21 4.79
C ALA A 166 5.09 6.61 5.26
N HIS A 167 6.19 7.36 5.12
CA HIS A 167 7.52 6.91 5.58
C HIS A 167 7.65 6.90 7.11
N SER A 168 7.02 7.84 7.81
CA SER A 168 7.09 7.94 9.28
C SER A 168 6.20 6.93 10.02
N LEU A 169 5.19 6.35 9.35
CA LEU A 169 4.21 5.45 9.94
C LEU A 169 4.44 3.97 9.62
N GLY A 170 5.45 3.61 8.79
CA GLY A 170 5.70 2.22 8.39
C GLY A 170 4.55 1.60 7.58
N ILE A 171 3.69 2.41 6.97
CA ILE A 171 2.49 1.98 6.28
C ILE A 171 2.80 1.82 4.79
N ALA A 172 3.42 0.69 4.44
CA ALA A 172 3.55 0.27 3.04
C ALA A 172 2.20 -0.12 2.40
N GLU A 173 1.15 -0.27 3.21
CA GLU A 173 -0.16 -0.78 2.79
C GLU A 173 -1.17 0.31 2.37
N MET A 174 -0.82 1.60 2.42
CA MET A 174 -1.79 2.68 2.23
C MET A 174 -1.75 3.41 0.90
N ILE A 175 -1.06 2.87 -0.11
CA ILE A 175 -1.10 3.48 -1.44
C ILE A 175 -1.60 2.42 -2.43
N ILE A 176 -2.88 2.12 -2.36
CA ILE A 176 -3.60 1.63 -3.53
C ILE A 176 -3.84 2.88 -4.39
N SER A 177 -2.82 3.28 -5.14
CA SER A 177 -3.00 4.36 -6.10
C SER A 177 -3.85 3.83 -7.25
N GLU A 178 -4.83 4.61 -7.70
CA GLU A 178 -5.54 4.34 -8.95
C GLU A 178 -4.61 4.39 -10.18
N ASN A 179 -3.30 4.48 -9.95
CA ASN A 179 -2.28 4.68 -10.97
C ASN A 179 -1.39 3.44 -11.10
N LEU A 180 -1.10 3.08 -12.32
CA LEU A 180 -0.18 2.00 -12.68
C LEU A 180 0.97 2.53 -13.54
N ILE A 181 2.11 1.87 -13.48
CA ILE A 181 3.23 2.15 -14.37
C ILE A 181 3.42 0.95 -15.29
N ARG A 182 3.51 1.21 -16.59
CA ARG A 182 3.81 0.21 -17.60
C ARG A 182 5.26 0.37 -18.07
N GLU A 183 6.01 -0.71 -18.03
CA GLU A 183 7.32 -0.85 -18.66
C GLU A 183 7.32 -2.09 -19.57
N ASN A 184 7.24 -1.88 -20.88
CA ASN A 184 7.00 -2.94 -21.86
C ASN A 184 5.69 -3.68 -21.58
N GLU A 185 5.75 -4.99 -21.29
CA GLU A 185 4.61 -5.82 -20.92
C GLU A 185 4.38 -5.91 -19.41
N ALA A 186 5.27 -5.31 -18.61
CA ALA A 186 5.20 -5.36 -17.16
C ALA A 186 4.36 -4.20 -16.61
N ILE A 187 3.41 -4.52 -15.74
CA ILE A 187 2.54 -3.59 -15.03
C ILE A 187 2.91 -3.59 -13.55
N TYR A 188 3.19 -2.40 -13.04
CA TYR A 188 3.62 -2.17 -11.66
C TYR A 188 2.65 -1.29 -10.89
N LEU A 189 2.55 -1.53 -9.60
CA LEU A 189 2.18 -0.49 -8.66
C LEU A 189 3.37 0.48 -8.50
N PRO A 190 3.15 1.80 -8.47
CA PRO A 190 4.24 2.79 -8.46
C PRO A 190 5.31 2.59 -7.38
N PRO A 191 4.99 2.21 -6.12
CA PRO A 191 6.01 1.98 -5.10
C PRO A 191 7.02 0.88 -5.48
N PHE A 192 6.56 -0.20 -6.10
CA PHE A 192 7.44 -1.31 -6.51
C PHE A 192 8.34 -0.92 -7.67
N TYR A 193 7.80 -0.23 -8.68
CA TYR A 193 8.57 0.28 -9.81
C TYR A 193 9.71 1.20 -9.36
N HIS A 194 9.38 2.20 -8.51
CA HIS A 194 10.39 3.13 -8.02
C HIS A 194 11.41 2.45 -7.11
N SER A 195 11.01 1.47 -6.31
CA SER A 195 11.92 0.71 -5.44
C SER A 195 12.89 -0.14 -6.26
N GLU A 196 12.42 -0.82 -7.30
CA GLU A 196 13.24 -1.63 -8.18
C GLU A 196 14.26 -0.78 -8.94
N ARG A 197 13.82 0.30 -9.60
CA ARG A 197 14.71 1.23 -10.29
C ARG A 197 15.70 1.93 -9.35
N GLY A 198 15.24 2.33 -8.17
CA GLY A 198 16.08 2.95 -7.15
C GLY A 198 17.18 2.01 -6.66
N THR A 199 16.82 0.73 -6.45
CA THR A 199 17.77 -0.31 -6.07
C THR A 199 18.79 -0.56 -7.18
N ALA A 200 18.34 -0.75 -8.43
CA ALA A 200 19.21 -0.93 -9.57
C ALA A 200 20.18 0.24 -9.75
N LYS A 201 19.69 1.48 -9.65
CA LYS A 201 20.53 2.69 -9.72
C LYS A 201 21.60 2.70 -8.62
N LYS A 202 21.22 2.41 -7.37
CA LYS A 202 22.15 2.34 -6.24
C LYS A 202 23.21 1.27 -6.43
N LEU A 203 22.82 0.08 -6.88
CA LEU A 203 23.77 -1.00 -7.16
C LEU A 203 24.77 -0.60 -8.26
N LEU A 204 24.28 -0.01 -9.36
CA LEU A 204 25.15 0.49 -10.43
C LEU A 204 26.09 1.59 -9.97
N GLU A 205 25.64 2.48 -9.08
CA GLU A 205 26.51 3.52 -8.47
C GLU A 205 27.60 2.89 -7.60
N LEU A 206 27.27 1.89 -6.79
CA LEU A 206 28.24 1.16 -5.97
C LEU A 206 29.28 0.44 -6.83
N MET A 207 28.86 -0.15 -7.95
CA MET A 207 29.75 -0.87 -8.86
C MET A 207 30.79 0.03 -9.54
N LYS A 208 30.51 1.32 -9.71
CA LYS A 208 31.44 2.30 -10.33
C LYS A 208 32.64 2.65 -9.46
N GLY A 209 32.60 2.38 -8.16
CA GLY A 209 33.70 2.67 -7.23
C GLY A 209 34.87 1.69 -7.40
N GLN A 210 36.09 2.15 -7.11
CA GLN A 210 37.21 1.23 -6.94
C GLN A 210 37.07 0.47 -5.61
N GLY A 211 37.27 -0.85 -5.64
CA GLY A 211 37.30 -1.67 -4.42
C GLY A 211 38.52 -1.34 -3.54
N PRO A 212 38.52 -1.71 -2.26
CA PRO A 212 39.67 -1.54 -1.41
C PRO A 212 40.85 -2.37 -1.95
N THR A 213 42.05 -1.80 -1.85
CA THR A 213 43.29 -2.54 -2.13
C THR A 213 43.65 -3.32 -0.87
N LEU A 214 43.50 -4.63 -0.93
CA LEU A 214 43.75 -5.51 0.20
C LEU A 214 45.10 -6.18 0.08
N PHE A 215 45.85 -6.17 1.18
CA PHE A 215 47.13 -6.84 1.29
C PHE A 215 46.96 -8.07 2.20
N ASN A 216 47.33 -9.24 1.68
CA ASN A 216 47.53 -10.50 2.42
C ASN A 216 46.28 -11.18 3.03
N MET A 217 45.18 -11.25 2.27
CA MET A 217 43.92 -11.86 2.72
C MET A 217 44.04 -13.31 3.21
N GLN A 218 44.96 -14.11 2.63
CA GLN A 218 45.14 -15.48 3.10
C GLN A 218 45.63 -15.56 4.54
N ALA A 219 46.52 -14.65 4.95
CA ALA A 219 46.99 -14.60 6.34
C ALA A 219 45.87 -14.15 7.29
N ASP A 220 45.02 -13.24 6.86
CA ASP A 220 43.88 -12.74 7.64
C ASP A 220 42.83 -13.85 7.83
N ILE A 221 42.50 -14.60 6.79
CA ILE A 221 41.58 -15.76 6.84
C ILE A 221 42.13 -16.82 7.79
N GLN A 222 43.42 -17.16 7.70
CA GLN A 222 44.04 -18.13 8.63
C GLN A 222 44.02 -17.65 10.08
N ALA A 223 44.21 -16.36 10.32
CA ALA A 223 44.09 -15.78 11.66
C ALA A 223 42.67 -15.89 12.24
N ILE A 224 41.64 -15.64 11.37
CA ILE A 224 40.25 -15.78 11.77
C ILE A 224 39.88 -17.24 12.02
N GLU A 225 40.31 -18.20 11.19
CA GLU A 225 40.11 -19.61 11.41
C GLU A 225 40.70 -20.07 12.74
N LYS A 226 41.92 -19.60 13.07
CA LYS A 226 42.58 -19.90 14.32
C LYS A 226 41.90 -19.31 15.55
N ALA A 227 41.39 -18.10 15.41
CA ALA A 227 40.69 -17.38 16.49
C ALA A 227 39.29 -17.93 16.78
N SER A 228 38.54 -18.27 15.70
CA SER A 228 37.16 -18.75 15.79
C SER A 228 37.01 -20.27 15.95
N GLY A 229 38.06 -21.03 15.64
CA GLY A 229 38.02 -22.50 15.59
C GLY A 229 37.22 -23.05 14.39
N ILE A 230 36.82 -22.19 13.48
CA ILE A 230 36.09 -22.55 12.25
C ILE A 230 37.12 -22.81 11.14
N ARG A 231 36.88 -23.83 10.33
CA ARG A 231 37.61 -24.04 9.07
C ARG A 231 36.70 -23.78 7.93
N TYR A 232 37.11 -22.88 7.02
CA TYR A 232 36.43 -22.59 5.78
C TYR A 232 36.84 -23.58 4.70
N ASP A 233 35.88 -24.01 3.88
CA ASP A 233 36.18 -24.76 2.67
C ASP A 233 36.68 -23.83 1.54
N GLU A 234 37.18 -24.41 0.46
CA GLU A 234 37.74 -23.64 -0.66
C GLU A 234 36.71 -22.69 -1.30
N VAL A 235 35.42 -23.08 -1.37
CA VAL A 235 34.35 -22.27 -1.92
C VAL A 235 34.01 -21.11 -1.00
N GLN A 236 34.02 -21.34 0.32
CA GLN A 236 33.81 -20.31 1.32
C GLN A 236 34.97 -19.30 1.34
N ILE A 237 36.22 -19.76 1.24
CA ILE A 237 37.39 -18.89 1.12
C ILE A 237 37.29 -18.01 -0.14
N ALA A 238 37.00 -18.61 -1.28
CA ALA A 238 36.81 -17.87 -2.52
C ALA A 238 35.67 -16.84 -2.43
N ALA A 239 34.56 -17.17 -1.73
CA ALA A 239 33.46 -16.24 -1.50
C ALA A 239 33.86 -15.09 -0.59
N ILE A 240 34.61 -15.33 0.48
CA ILE A 240 35.16 -14.28 1.36
C ILE A 240 36.09 -13.35 0.57
N GLU A 241 37.03 -13.92 -0.19
CA GLU A 241 37.94 -13.14 -1.01
C GLU A 241 37.18 -12.27 -2.05
N GLN A 242 36.15 -12.84 -2.68
CA GLN A 242 35.32 -12.12 -3.64
C GLN A 242 34.51 -11.01 -2.96
N ALA A 243 33.95 -11.27 -1.78
CA ALA A 243 33.16 -10.28 -1.05
C ALA A 243 33.98 -9.05 -0.67
N VAL A 244 35.23 -9.26 -0.25
CA VAL A 244 36.09 -8.13 0.17
C VAL A 244 36.62 -7.36 -1.03
N ARG A 245 36.82 -7.99 -2.20
CA ARG A 245 37.28 -7.35 -3.43
C ARG A 245 36.17 -6.65 -4.20
N SER A 246 34.91 -7.07 -4.00
CA SER A 246 33.76 -6.58 -4.76
C SER A 246 33.00 -5.49 -4.03
N LYS A 247 32.53 -4.48 -4.76
CA LYS A 247 31.62 -3.46 -4.23
C LYS A 247 30.19 -3.98 -4.05
N VAL A 248 29.83 -4.95 -4.87
CA VAL A 248 28.54 -5.62 -4.83
C VAL A 248 28.79 -7.09 -5.12
N MET A 249 28.25 -7.96 -4.27
CA MET A 249 28.33 -9.41 -4.43
C MET A 249 26.99 -10.04 -4.09
N VAL A 250 26.61 -11.08 -4.81
CA VAL A 250 25.45 -11.91 -4.51
C VAL A 250 25.93 -13.28 -4.00
N LEU A 251 25.68 -13.56 -2.72
CA LEU A 251 25.98 -14.85 -2.12
C LEU A 251 24.71 -15.70 -2.10
N THR A 252 24.71 -16.80 -2.86
CA THR A 252 23.60 -17.75 -2.95
C THR A 252 24.00 -19.12 -2.42
N GLY A 253 23.02 -19.96 -2.12
CA GLY A 253 23.24 -21.34 -1.68
C GLY A 253 22.01 -21.89 -0.97
N GLY A 254 21.84 -23.20 -0.95
CA GLY A 254 20.75 -23.91 -0.29
C GLY A 254 20.76 -23.76 1.24
N PRO A 255 19.73 -24.24 1.94
CA PRO A 255 19.72 -24.32 3.39
C PRO A 255 20.91 -25.18 3.90
N GLY A 256 21.59 -24.73 4.96
CA GLY A 256 22.70 -25.48 5.57
C GLY A 256 24.05 -25.44 4.84
N THR A 257 24.20 -24.66 3.76
CA THR A 257 25.46 -24.55 2.99
C THR A 257 26.51 -23.61 3.62
N GLY A 258 26.32 -23.19 4.88
CA GLY A 258 27.32 -22.37 5.59
C GLY A 258 27.37 -20.90 5.16
N LYS A 259 26.33 -20.35 4.48
CA LYS A 259 26.29 -18.92 4.11
C LYS A 259 26.52 -17.99 5.29
N ASN A 260 25.88 -18.25 6.42
CA ASN A 260 26.04 -17.42 7.62
C ASN A 260 27.48 -17.48 8.16
N THR A 261 28.12 -18.65 8.10
CA THR A 261 29.51 -18.82 8.47
C THR A 261 30.44 -18.02 7.55
N THR A 262 30.18 -18.05 6.24
CA THR A 262 30.92 -17.29 5.25
C THR A 262 30.79 -15.78 5.43
N THR A 263 29.62 -15.27 5.86
CA THR A 263 29.40 -13.83 6.10
C THR A 263 29.99 -13.33 7.40
N GLN A 264 30.42 -14.22 8.29
CA GLN A 264 31.11 -13.88 9.55
C GLN A 264 32.65 -13.85 9.40
N GLY A 265 33.18 -14.45 8.35
CA GLY A 265 34.60 -14.41 7.98
C GLY A 265 34.94 -13.15 7.21
#